data_ff4e78f20e10b36383868eadfbc38870
#
_entry.id   ff4e78f20e10b36383868eadfbc38870
#
_cell.length_a   1.000
_cell.length_b   1.000
_cell.length_c   1.000
_cell.angle_alpha   90.00
_cell.angle_beta   90.00
_cell.angle_gamma   90.00
#
_symmetry.space_group_name_H-M   'P 1'
#
loop_
_entity.id
_entity.type
_entity.pdbx_description
1 polymer ?
#
loop_
_entity_poly.entity_id
_entity_poly.type
_entity_poly.pdbx_seq_one_letter_code
_entity_poly.pdbx_strand_id
1 'polypeptide(L)'
;MSRHPFPRRLAAVVLGTTLVVAAAACGSGDDADAADGTVTLRFSYFTSEQNPIAQTWKQWMEEVTERSDGSIEFEQYWDGTLLGADEVVEGLVDGRADIAQVTPTFYPGRFALTAVNELPFGTNNVGAIASAMSTLVEEDEDLAEEWSSQDLVPLAWNVGGSSAIASNREIATAADFRGLKVRGLDRGSRALDANGANVIALAPTELYGSMDRGLIDAVYGVQFGALPSLKLEEISDYVVDASTGAQTASTLAMGQAAWDSLTDEQRAVIEEVSADAPSMYEAANRAAEEAACTAFAESGTELSVLAGAEVEKLRAAGQDVVVDGWLAEVEEAGHDGAAFRETYDAAVEAAAADFPDGDESGVARCLAKG
;
A
#
# COMPACT_ATOMS: atom_id res chain seq x y z
N MET A 1 20.53 -59.59 -31.08
CA MET A 1 19.78 -60.48 -31.97
C MET A 1 18.42 -59.83 -32.14
N SER A 2 17.91 -59.38 -33.23
CA SER A 2 17.97 -59.73 -34.62
C SER A 2 17.66 -58.46 -35.43
N ARG A 3 18.40 -58.27 -36.46
CA ARG A 3 18.27 -57.28 -37.54
C ARG A 3 17.17 -57.72 -38.51
N HIS A 4 16.49 -56.75 -39.20
CA HIS A 4 16.39 -56.67 -40.67
C HIS A 4 15.14 -55.93 -41.14
N PRO A 5 15.05 -55.51 -42.44
CA PRO A 5 15.56 -54.26 -43.00
C PRO A 5 14.45 -53.55 -43.89
N PHE A 6 14.88 -52.40 -44.44
CA PHE A 6 14.18 -51.61 -45.51
C PHE A 6 13.74 -52.40 -46.76
N PRO A 7 12.81 -51.82 -47.59
CA PRO A 7 13.29 -51.36 -48.89
C PRO A 7 12.77 -49.97 -49.33
N ARG A 8 13.66 -49.32 -50.07
CA ARG A 8 13.41 -48.13 -50.91
C ARG A 8 12.58 -48.49 -52.15
N ARG A 9 11.71 -47.57 -52.60
CA ARG A 9 11.39 -47.41 -54.05
C ARG A 9 11.33 -45.94 -54.42
N LEU A 10 12.08 -45.58 -55.46
CA LEU A 10 12.18 -44.33 -56.23
C LEU A 10 10.98 -44.28 -57.24
N ALA A 11 10.58 -43.11 -57.63
CA ALA A 11 10.25 -42.53 -58.93
C ALA A 11 9.22 -41.42 -58.75
N ALA A 12 9.09 -40.31 -59.46
CA ALA A 12 9.82 -39.63 -60.53
C ALA A 12 9.22 -38.22 -60.68
N VAL A 13 10.04 -37.33 -61.06
CA VAL A 13 9.94 -35.95 -61.56
C VAL A 13 8.67 -35.62 -62.35
N VAL A 14 8.01 -34.46 -62.04
CA VAL A 14 7.39 -33.59 -63.06
C VAL A 14 7.69 -32.13 -62.67
N LEU A 15 8.34 -31.42 -63.61
CA LEU A 15 8.61 -30.00 -63.61
C LEU A 15 7.31 -29.23 -63.87
N GLY A 16 7.05 -28.21 -63.10
CA GLY A 16 6.04 -27.20 -63.33
C GLY A 16 6.48 -25.88 -62.75
N THR A 17 7.08 -25.05 -63.58
CA THR A 17 7.50 -23.64 -63.31
C THR A 17 6.31 -22.71 -63.22
N THR A 18 6.04 -22.17 -62.04
CA THR A 18 5.25 -20.96 -61.92
C THR A 18 5.98 -19.97 -61.02
N LEU A 19 6.34 -18.88 -61.64
CA LEU A 19 6.92 -17.70 -61.01
C LEU A 19 5.87 -17.04 -60.09
N VAL A 20 6.12 -16.98 -58.79
CA VAL A 20 5.39 -16.12 -57.86
C VAL A 20 6.38 -15.20 -57.17
N VAL A 21 6.16 -13.91 -57.40
CA VAL A 21 6.87 -12.80 -56.82
C VAL A 21 6.72 -12.87 -55.28
N ALA A 22 7.81 -13.09 -54.57
CA ALA A 22 7.89 -12.94 -53.14
C ALA A 22 8.05 -11.46 -52.81
N ALA A 23 6.98 -10.83 -52.33
CA ALA A 23 7.10 -9.61 -51.57
C ALA A 23 7.58 -10.00 -50.16
N ALA A 24 8.82 -9.67 -49.85
CA ALA A 24 9.36 -9.74 -48.50
C ALA A 24 8.70 -8.64 -47.67
N ALA A 25 7.80 -9.06 -46.75
CA ALA A 25 7.39 -8.25 -45.63
C ALA A 25 8.05 -8.88 -44.39
N CYS A 26 9.21 -8.36 -44.01
CA CYS A 26 9.73 -8.47 -42.65
C CYS A 26 9.05 -7.35 -41.85
N GLY A 27 8.27 -7.74 -40.89
CA GLY A 27 7.65 -6.87 -39.93
C GLY A 27 7.10 -7.76 -38.84
N SER A 28 7.97 -8.23 -37.96
CA SER A 28 7.57 -8.79 -36.68
C SER A 28 7.65 -7.64 -35.67
N GLY A 29 6.53 -7.11 -35.35
CA GLY A 29 6.22 -6.31 -34.22
C GLY A 29 4.79 -6.66 -33.91
N ASP A 30 4.55 -7.40 -32.85
CA ASP A 30 3.23 -7.47 -32.25
C ASP A 30 2.92 -6.11 -31.60
N ASP A 31 2.77 -5.09 -32.42
CA ASP A 31 1.97 -3.92 -32.08
C ASP A 31 0.53 -4.35 -32.37
N ALA A 32 -0.14 -4.83 -31.32
CA ALA A 32 -1.59 -4.93 -31.33
C ALA A 32 -2.10 -3.49 -31.53
N ASP A 33 -2.62 -3.23 -32.71
CA ASP A 33 -3.25 -1.99 -33.11
C ASP A 33 -4.19 -1.49 -31.99
N ALA A 34 -3.83 -0.39 -31.35
CA ALA A 34 -4.76 0.49 -30.67
C ALA A 34 -5.63 1.16 -31.75
N ALA A 35 -6.59 0.42 -32.28
CA ALA A 35 -7.49 0.86 -33.33
C ALA A 35 -8.70 1.59 -32.75
N ASP A 36 -8.53 2.42 -31.71
CA ASP A 36 -9.54 3.39 -31.27
C ASP A 36 -9.10 4.33 -30.13
N GLY A 37 -7.81 4.52 -29.89
CA GLY A 37 -7.34 5.40 -28.80
C GLY A 37 -7.49 4.79 -27.40
N THR A 38 -7.86 3.51 -27.28
CA THR A 38 -7.96 2.78 -26.02
C THR A 38 -6.57 2.30 -25.57
N VAL A 39 -6.24 2.53 -24.29
CA VAL A 39 -5.05 1.99 -23.64
C VAL A 39 -5.47 0.97 -22.58
N THR A 40 -4.75 -0.14 -22.51
CA THR A 40 -4.91 -1.13 -21.42
C THR A 40 -3.71 -1.04 -20.50
N LEU A 41 -3.93 -0.64 -19.25
CA LEU A 41 -2.90 -0.47 -18.24
C LEU A 41 -2.80 -1.73 -17.37
N ARG A 42 -1.58 -2.26 -17.21
CA ARG A 42 -1.32 -3.38 -16.30
C ARG A 42 -1.23 -2.87 -14.87
N PHE A 43 -2.25 -3.19 -14.08
CA PHE A 43 -2.31 -2.88 -12.66
C PHE A 43 -1.75 -4.04 -11.83
N SER A 44 -0.83 -3.77 -10.90
CA SER A 44 -0.26 -4.76 -9.98
C SER A 44 -0.47 -4.40 -8.53
N TYR A 45 -0.94 -5.37 -7.74
CA TYR A 45 -1.06 -5.23 -6.29
C TYR A 45 -0.56 -6.49 -5.59
N PHE A 46 0.31 -6.30 -4.58
CA PHE A 46 1.02 -7.40 -3.93
C PHE A 46 0.18 -8.14 -2.86
N THR A 47 -1.03 -7.67 -2.54
CA THR A 47 -1.93 -8.35 -1.62
C THR A 47 -3.21 -8.82 -2.31
N SER A 48 -4.06 -9.53 -1.53
CA SER A 48 -5.32 -10.09 -2.02
C SER A 48 -6.30 -9.01 -2.43
N GLU A 49 -7.10 -9.32 -3.45
CA GLU A 49 -8.22 -8.47 -3.88
C GLU A 49 -9.30 -8.29 -2.80
N GLN A 50 -9.33 -9.15 -1.76
CA GLN A 50 -10.22 -9.02 -0.59
C GLN A 50 -9.71 -8.01 0.43
N ASN A 51 -8.48 -7.53 0.30
CA ASN A 51 -7.97 -6.48 1.17
C ASN A 51 -8.83 -5.20 1.05
N PRO A 52 -9.15 -4.51 2.15
CA PRO A 52 -9.95 -3.26 2.10
C PRO A 52 -9.40 -2.21 1.15
N ILE A 53 -8.07 -2.05 1.10
CA ILE A 53 -7.41 -1.11 0.16
C ILE A 53 -7.65 -1.54 -1.30
N ALA A 54 -7.65 -2.84 -1.58
CA ALA A 54 -7.91 -3.36 -2.93
C ALA A 54 -9.31 -2.95 -3.43
N GLN A 55 -10.30 -2.84 -2.54
CA GLN A 55 -11.64 -2.40 -2.91
C GLN A 55 -11.64 -0.92 -3.36
N THR A 56 -10.83 -0.07 -2.72
CA THR A 56 -10.66 1.33 -3.15
C THR A 56 -10.03 1.40 -4.54
N TRP A 57 -9.00 0.58 -4.81
CA TRP A 57 -8.36 0.56 -6.12
C TRP A 57 -9.26 0.00 -7.21
N LYS A 58 -10.12 -0.97 -6.90
CA LYS A 58 -11.15 -1.44 -7.84
C LYS A 58 -12.12 -0.32 -8.19
N GLN A 59 -12.65 0.37 -7.20
CA GLN A 59 -13.53 1.50 -7.41
C GLN A 59 -12.83 2.61 -8.22
N TRP A 60 -11.58 2.93 -7.89
CA TRP A 60 -10.80 3.92 -8.63
C TRP A 60 -10.63 3.52 -10.11
N MET A 61 -10.29 2.27 -10.41
CA MET A 61 -10.18 1.77 -11.79
C MET A 61 -11.52 1.77 -12.53
N GLU A 62 -12.60 1.40 -11.86
CA GLU A 62 -13.96 1.46 -12.43
C GLU A 62 -14.35 2.90 -12.81
N GLU A 63 -14.09 3.87 -11.92
CA GLU A 63 -14.35 5.28 -12.18
C GLU A 63 -13.49 5.85 -13.30
N VAL A 64 -12.20 5.51 -13.37
CA VAL A 64 -11.31 5.90 -14.48
C VAL A 64 -11.84 5.35 -15.80
N THR A 65 -12.22 4.06 -15.84
CA THR A 65 -12.76 3.44 -17.05
C THR A 65 -14.08 4.10 -17.47
N GLU A 66 -14.99 4.38 -16.52
CA GLU A 66 -16.26 5.03 -16.80
C GLU A 66 -16.08 6.49 -17.29
N ARG A 67 -15.27 7.31 -16.57
CA ARG A 67 -15.09 8.71 -16.93
C ARG A 67 -14.24 8.91 -18.20
N SER A 68 -13.45 7.90 -18.58
CA SER A 68 -12.71 7.90 -19.85
C SER A 68 -13.51 7.37 -21.03
N ASP A 69 -14.83 7.10 -20.87
CA ASP A 69 -15.67 6.45 -21.88
C ASP A 69 -15.04 5.13 -22.43
N GLY A 70 -14.28 4.41 -21.58
CA GLY A 70 -13.59 3.17 -21.95
C GLY A 70 -12.29 3.36 -22.73
N SER A 71 -11.78 4.58 -22.85
CA SER A 71 -10.45 4.81 -23.47
C SER A 71 -9.29 4.37 -22.59
N ILE A 72 -9.55 4.11 -21.28
CA ILE A 72 -8.61 3.49 -20.36
C ILE A 72 -9.25 2.22 -19.78
N GLU A 73 -8.59 1.10 -19.96
CA GLU A 73 -8.96 -0.19 -19.39
C GLU A 73 -7.81 -0.73 -18.52
N PHE A 74 -8.11 -1.70 -17.61
CA PHE A 74 -7.11 -2.25 -16.70
C PHE A 74 -7.03 -3.77 -16.80
N GLU A 75 -5.81 -4.29 -16.96
CA GLU A 75 -5.49 -5.69 -16.74
C GLU A 75 -4.96 -5.84 -15.31
N GLN A 76 -5.70 -6.56 -14.45
CA GLN A 76 -5.49 -6.55 -13.00
C GLN A 76 -4.72 -7.80 -12.54
N TYR A 77 -3.66 -7.58 -11.76
CA TYR A 77 -2.82 -8.64 -11.17
C TYR A 77 -2.78 -8.46 -9.65
N TRP A 78 -3.42 -9.39 -8.94
CA TRP A 78 -3.52 -9.42 -7.48
C TRP A 78 -2.56 -10.45 -6.88
N ASP A 79 -2.44 -10.46 -5.53
CA ASP A 79 -1.67 -11.45 -4.75
C ASP A 79 -0.17 -11.51 -5.14
N GLY A 80 0.40 -10.41 -5.62
CA GLY A 80 1.79 -10.36 -6.05
C GLY A 80 2.11 -11.23 -7.26
N THR A 81 1.10 -11.59 -8.07
CA THR A 81 1.28 -12.47 -9.24
C THR A 81 2.10 -11.84 -10.36
N LEU A 82 2.16 -10.51 -10.43
CA LEU A 82 3.01 -9.79 -11.38
C LEU A 82 4.25 -9.22 -10.69
N LEU A 83 4.07 -8.49 -9.56
CA LEU A 83 5.16 -7.87 -8.80
C LEU A 83 4.97 -8.13 -7.30
N GLY A 84 6.03 -8.57 -6.63
CA GLY A 84 6.12 -8.58 -5.17
C GLY A 84 6.25 -7.17 -4.59
N ALA A 85 5.98 -6.98 -3.29
CA ALA A 85 5.98 -5.67 -2.65
C ALA A 85 7.32 -4.91 -2.76
N ASP A 86 8.42 -5.62 -2.78
CA ASP A 86 9.80 -5.12 -2.90
C ASP A 86 10.28 -5.00 -4.37
N GLU A 87 9.43 -5.34 -5.34
CA GLU A 87 9.74 -5.28 -6.77
C GLU A 87 8.94 -4.21 -7.51
N VAL A 88 8.00 -3.54 -6.82
CA VAL A 88 7.02 -2.62 -7.46
C VAL A 88 7.72 -1.45 -8.13
N VAL A 89 8.65 -0.78 -7.47
CA VAL A 89 9.34 0.39 -8.01
C VAL A 89 10.10 0.04 -9.28
N GLU A 90 10.95 -0.98 -9.22
CA GLU A 90 11.69 -1.46 -10.40
C GLU A 90 10.75 -1.97 -11.49
N GLY A 91 9.63 -2.61 -11.10
CA GLY A 91 8.63 -3.12 -12.03
C GLY A 91 7.89 -2.03 -12.81
N LEU A 92 7.63 -0.89 -12.18
CA LEU A 92 7.05 0.30 -12.84
C LEU A 92 8.06 0.96 -13.79
N VAL A 93 9.30 1.16 -13.32
CA VAL A 93 10.37 1.78 -14.11
C VAL A 93 10.73 0.93 -15.33
N ASP A 94 10.82 -0.39 -15.17
CA ASP A 94 11.12 -1.34 -16.25
C ASP A 94 9.91 -1.62 -17.16
N GLY A 95 8.74 -1.07 -16.86
CA GLY A 95 7.50 -1.28 -17.60
C GLY A 95 6.99 -2.72 -17.53
N ARG A 96 7.23 -3.45 -16.43
CA ARG A 96 6.58 -4.76 -16.16
C ARG A 96 5.12 -4.59 -15.73
N ALA A 97 4.83 -3.54 -14.98
CA ALA A 97 3.50 -3.01 -14.73
C ALA A 97 3.47 -1.54 -15.14
N ASP A 98 2.29 -1.02 -15.47
CA ASP A 98 2.12 0.38 -15.82
C ASP A 98 1.71 1.21 -14.59
N ILE A 99 0.94 0.59 -13.69
CA ILE A 99 0.43 1.19 -12.47
C ILE A 99 0.44 0.15 -11.33
N ALA A 100 0.87 0.56 -10.15
CA ALA A 100 0.91 -0.30 -8.98
C ALA A 100 0.90 0.50 -7.68
N GLN A 101 0.57 -0.15 -6.56
CA GLN A 101 0.73 0.48 -5.25
C GLN A 101 2.17 0.41 -4.79
N VAL A 102 2.78 1.59 -4.61
CA VAL A 102 4.08 1.76 -3.94
C VAL A 102 3.86 2.00 -2.45
N THR A 103 4.49 1.19 -1.62
CA THR A 103 4.47 1.34 -0.16
C THR A 103 5.90 1.64 0.31
N PRO A 104 6.21 2.89 0.70
CA PRO A 104 7.55 3.35 1.04
C PRO A 104 8.27 2.51 2.08
N THR A 105 7.55 1.93 3.04
CA THR A 105 8.09 1.05 4.09
C THR A 105 8.91 -0.13 3.55
N PHE A 106 8.63 -0.59 2.32
CA PHE A 106 9.42 -1.66 1.67
C PHE A 106 10.70 -1.17 0.99
N TYR A 107 10.92 0.16 0.94
CA TYR A 107 12.04 0.80 0.26
C TYR A 107 12.82 1.75 1.18
N PRO A 108 13.46 1.24 2.25
CA PRO A 108 14.17 2.09 3.21
C PRO A 108 15.16 3.03 2.53
N GLY A 109 15.10 4.32 2.88
CA GLY A 109 16.00 5.35 2.35
C GLY A 109 15.66 5.90 0.95
N ARG A 110 14.64 5.36 0.25
CA ARG A 110 14.24 5.87 -1.08
C ARG A 110 13.17 6.95 -1.02
N PHE A 111 12.34 6.97 0.02
CA PHE A 111 11.20 7.86 0.19
C PHE A 111 11.26 8.53 1.57
N ALA A 112 12.35 9.27 1.82
CA ALA A 112 12.63 9.83 3.14
C ALA A 112 11.61 10.89 3.57
N LEU A 113 11.20 11.79 2.66
CA LEU A 113 10.17 12.80 2.91
C LEU A 113 8.80 12.15 3.06
N THR A 114 8.42 11.28 2.13
CA THR A 114 7.14 10.54 2.19
C THR A 114 6.98 9.79 3.50
N ALA A 115 8.06 9.30 4.11
CA ALA A 115 8.03 8.58 5.38
C ALA A 115 7.65 9.45 6.61
N VAL A 116 7.42 10.75 6.46
CA VAL A 116 6.87 11.63 7.52
C VAL A 116 5.56 11.08 8.09
N ASN A 117 4.73 10.50 7.25
CA ASN A 117 3.44 9.92 7.66
C ASN A 117 3.57 8.60 8.45
N GLU A 118 4.76 8.03 8.57
CA GLU A 118 5.05 6.88 9.43
C GLU A 118 5.47 7.30 10.85
N LEU A 119 5.55 8.60 11.14
CA LEU A 119 5.89 9.07 12.47
C LEU A 119 4.76 8.76 13.46
N PRO A 120 5.07 8.13 14.60
CA PRO A 120 4.05 7.69 15.54
C PRO A 120 3.41 8.86 16.30
N PHE A 121 2.21 8.60 16.86
CA PHE A 121 1.43 9.52 17.68
C PHE A 121 0.87 10.74 16.93
N GLY A 122 0.70 10.61 15.61
CA GLY A 122 -0.03 11.55 14.76
C GLY A 122 -1.54 11.33 14.84
N THR A 123 -2.25 11.91 13.88
CA THR A 123 -3.71 11.76 13.73
C THR A 123 -4.11 10.35 13.22
N ASN A 124 -5.34 9.94 13.49
CA ASN A 124 -5.97 8.77 12.85
C ASN A 124 -6.73 9.15 11.57
N ASN A 125 -6.76 10.43 11.19
CA ASN A 125 -7.55 10.95 10.09
C ASN A 125 -6.93 10.57 8.73
N VAL A 126 -7.27 9.39 8.26
CA VAL A 126 -6.70 8.82 7.00
C VAL A 126 -7.05 9.66 5.77
N GLY A 127 -8.26 10.25 5.74
CA GLY A 127 -8.69 11.12 4.64
C GLY A 127 -7.87 12.41 4.62
N ALA A 128 -7.65 13.03 5.78
CA ALA A 128 -6.83 14.24 5.89
C ALA A 128 -5.38 13.99 5.49
N ILE A 129 -4.77 12.87 5.94
CA ILE A 129 -3.39 12.53 5.58
C ILE A 129 -3.29 12.27 4.06
N ALA A 130 -4.21 11.51 3.48
CA ALA A 130 -4.20 11.21 2.05
C ALA A 130 -4.37 12.49 1.21
N SER A 131 -5.30 13.37 1.59
CA SER A 131 -5.51 14.66 0.94
C SER A 131 -4.30 15.58 1.06
N ALA A 132 -3.68 15.67 2.26
CA ALA A 132 -2.46 16.43 2.47
C ALA A 132 -1.30 15.93 1.60
N MET A 133 -1.10 14.63 1.50
CA MET A 133 -0.05 14.05 0.64
C MET A 133 -0.29 14.33 -0.84
N SER A 134 -1.56 14.30 -1.31
CA SER A 134 -1.90 14.68 -2.68
C SER A 134 -1.55 16.15 -2.96
N THR A 135 -1.91 17.05 -2.03
CA THR A 135 -1.57 18.48 -2.15
C THR A 135 -0.07 18.72 -2.13
N LEU A 136 0.63 18.07 -1.18
CA LEU A 136 2.07 18.28 -1.02
C LEU A 136 2.90 17.78 -2.21
N VAL A 137 2.51 16.67 -2.85
CA VAL A 137 3.24 16.20 -4.02
C VAL A 137 3.12 17.14 -5.22
N GLU A 138 2.09 18.00 -5.23
CA GLU A 138 1.90 19.04 -6.25
C GLU A 138 2.57 20.37 -5.89
N GLU A 139 2.62 20.73 -4.60
CA GLU A 139 3.03 22.06 -4.13
C GLU A 139 4.44 22.10 -3.53
N ASP A 140 5.00 20.99 -3.07
CA ASP A 140 6.32 20.90 -2.47
C ASP A 140 7.32 20.31 -3.47
N GLU A 141 8.29 21.13 -3.90
CA GLU A 141 9.28 20.78 -4.93
C GLU A 141 10.16 19.57 -4.48
N ASP A 142 10.53 19.48 -3.21
CA ASP A 142 11.38 18.42 -2.69
C ASP A 142 10.64 17.07 -2.68
N LEU A 143 9.36 17.07 -2.27
CA LEU A 143 8.54 15.86 -2.32
C LEU A 143 8.24 15.42 -3.75
N ALA A 144 7.96 16.35 -4.66
CA ALA A 144 7.78 16.06 -6.08
C ALA A 144 9.07 15.46 -6.70
N GLU A 145 10.26 15.99 -6.34
CA GLU A 145 11.54 15.47 -6.80
C GLU A 145 11.84 14.07 -6.23
N GLU A 146 11.46 13.78 -4.99
CA GLU A 146 11.62 12.45 -4.39
C GLU A 146 10.97 11.34 -5.26
N TRP A 147 9.81 11.62 -5.86
CA TRP A 147 9.12 10.67 -6.73
C TRP A 147 9.60 10.72 -8.18
N SER A 148 9.70 11.91 -8.75
CA SER A 148 10.08 12.07 -10.15
C SER A 148 11.51 11.65 -10.45
N SER A 149 12.44 11.83 -9.49
CA SER A 149 13.82 11.34 -9.63
C SER A 149 13.93 9.81 -9.72
N GLN A 150 12.84 9.09 -9.40
CA GLN A 150 12.74 7.64 -9.51
C GLN A 150 11.92 7.18 -10.73
N ASP A 151 11.63 8.08 -11.67
CA ASP A 151 10.79 7.83 -12.84
C ASP A 151 9.38 7.34 -12.46
N LEU A 152 8.80 7.87 -11.37
CA LEU A 152 7.49 7.54 -10.84
C LEU A 152 6.58 8.78 -10.77
N VAL A 153 5.30 8.57 -11.09
CA VAL A 153 4.23 9.56 -10.96
C VAL A 153 3.25 9.07 -9.89
N PRO A 154 3.23 9.66 -8.68
CA PRO A 154 2.24 9.32 -7.66
C PRO A 154 0.88 9.89 -8.06
N LEU A 155 -0.19 9.08 -7.93
CA LEU A 155 -1.53 9.43 -8.40
C LEU A 155 -2.53 9.59 -7.27
N ALA A 156 -2.64 8.57 -6.43
CA ALA A 156 -3.71 8.49 -5.43
C ALA A 156 -3.17 7.91 -4.12
N TRP A 157 -3.35 8.64 -3.02
CA TRP A 157 -2.83 8.25 -1.72
C TRP A 157 -3.84 7.44 -0.92
N ASN A 158 -3.36 6.43 -0.24
CA ASN A 158 -4.05 5.74 0.82
C ASN A 158 -3.16 5.66 2.06
N VAL A 159 -3.77 5.65 3.21
CA VAL A 159 -3.06 5.61 4.49
C VAL A 159 -3.56 4.41 5.27
N GLY A 160 -2.69 3.59 5.83
CA GLY A 160 -3.11 2.55 6.75
C GLY A 160 -3.96 3.18 7.85
N GLY A 161 -5.16 2.66 8.08
CA GLY A 161 -6.08 3.16 9.11
C GLY A 161 -5.45 3.13 10.49
N SER A 162 -6.22 3.47 11.54
CA SER A 162 -5.71 3.47 12.91
C SER A 162 -5.04 2.13 13.24
N SER A 163 -3.78 2.19 13.71
CA SER A 163 -3.03 1.00 14.09
C SER A 163 -3.58 0.45 15.40
N ALA A 164 -3.99 -0.82 15.37
CA ALA A 164 -4.37 -1.56 16.57
C ALA A 164 -3.40 -2.71 16.82
N ILE A 165 -3.29 -3.12 18.07
CA ILE A 165 -2.43 -4.22 18.50
C ILE A 165 -3.29 -5.42 18.81
N ALA A 166 -3.31 -6.41 17.92
CA ALA A 166 -3.91 -7.71 18.19
C ALA A 166 -2.95 -8.52 19.07
N SER A 167 -3.40 -9.01 20.23
CA SER A 167 -2.52 -9.59 21.26
C SER A 167 -3.16 -10.78 21.97
N ASN A 168 -2.31 -11.76 22.35
CA ASN A 168 -2.65 -12.87 23.27
C ASN A 168 -2.37 -12.51 24.73
N ARG A 169 -1.93 -11.26 24.98
CA ARG A 169 -1.65 -10.76 26.32
C ARG A 169 -2.35 -9.43 26.51
N GLU A 170 -2.88 -9.22 27.68
CA GLU A 170 -3.46 -7.93 28.07
C GLU A 170 -2.36 -6.83 28.02
N ILE A 171 -2.71 -5.70 27.41
CA ILE A 171 -1.88 -4.48 27.34
C ILE A 171 -2.73 -3.34 27.89
N ALA A 172 -2.62 -3.08 29.18
CA ALA A 172 -3.36 -2.04 29.90
C ALA A 172 -2.49 -0.81 30.24
N THR A 173 -1.16 -0.97 30.19
CA THR A 173 -0.18 0.08 30.55
C THR A 173 1.02 0.05 29.62
N ALA A 174 1.77 1.17 29.56
CA ALA A 174 3.04 1.26 28.85
C ALA A 174 4.08 0.21 29.35
N ALA A 175 3.99 -0.21 30.62
CA ALA A 175 4.90 -1.21 31.17
C ALA A 175 4.69 -2.61 30.60
N ASP A 176 3.49 -2.93 30.06
CA ASP A 176 3.15 -4.24 29.52
C ASP A 176 3.85 -4.53 28.18
N PHE A 177 4.39 -3.50 27.54
CA PHE A 177 5.23 -3.68 26.35
C PHE A 177 6.59 -4.33 26.65
N ARG A 178 7.07 -4.29 27.91
CA ARG A 178 8.37 -4.85 28.26
C ARG A 178 8.44 -6.35 28.04
N GLY A 179 9.32 -6.75 27.11
CA GLY A 179 9.53 -8.14 26.76
C GLY A 179 8.40 -8.77 25.93
N LEU A 180 7.38 -7.99 25.54
CA LEU A 180 6.35 -8.43 24.63
C LEU A 180 6.97 -8.64 23.23
N LYS A 181 6.78 -9.82 22.65
CA LYS A 181 7.22 -10.11 21.30
C LYS A 181 6.17 -9.59 20.32
N VAL A 182 6.46 -8.45 19.69
CA VAL A 182 5.53 -7.76 18.80
C VAL A 182 6.03 -7.85 17.37
N ARG A 183 5.15 -8.26 16.45
CA ARG A 183 5.44 -8.07 15.05
C ARG A 183 5.33 -6.60 14.71
N GLY A 184 6.32 -6.05 14.01
CA GLY A 184 6.33 -4.69 13.49
C GLY A 184 7.31 -4.54 12.35
N LEU A 185 7.00 -3.67 11.38
CA LEU A 185 7.85 -3.35 10.22
C LEU A 185 8.06 -1.85 10.06
N ASP A 186 7.09 -1.05 10.52
CA ASP A 186 7.06 0.40 10.34
C ASP A 186 7.82 1.17 11.42
N ARG A 187 7.90 2.48 11.26
CA ARG A 187 8.55 3.38 12.22
C ARG A 187 7.83 3.39 13.57
N GLY A 188 6.49 3.24 13.58
CA GLY A 188 5.73 3.15 14.83
C GLY A 188 6.15 1.97 15.72
N SER A 189 6.54 0.84 15.12
CA SER A 189 7.05 -0.30 15.88
C SER A 189 8.37 -0.01 16.62
N ARG A 190 9.18 0.93 16.13
CA ARG A 190 10.39 1.41 16.82
C ARG A 190 10.05 2.15 18.13
N ALA A 191 8.90 2.83 18.18
CA ALA A 191 8.44 3.43 19.44
C ALA A 191 8.06 2.37 20.48
N LEU A 192 7.54 1.22 20.06
CA LEU A 192 7.27 0.08 20.95
C LEU A 192 8.58 -0.56 21.42
N ASP A 193 9.58 -0.70 20.55
CA ASP A 193 10.91 -1.19 20.91
C ASP A 193 11.59 -0.29 21.96
N ALA A 194 11.51 1.03 21.80
CA ALA A 194 12.00 2.00 22.77
C ALA A 194 11.30 1.88 24.15
N ASN A 195 10.09 1.34 24.17
CA ASN A 195 9.33 1.01 25.39
C ASN A 195 9.62 -0.39 25.92
N GLY A 196 10.57 -1.11 25.33
CA GLY A 196 11.08 -2.41 25.78
C GLY A 196 10.37 -3.62 25.17
N ALA A 197 9.57 -3.45 24.12
CA ALA A 197 9.09 -4.57 23.33
C ALA A 197 10.23 -5.24 22.55
N ASN A 198 10.06 -6.50 22.19
CA ASN A 198 10.95 -7.20 21.26
C ASN A 198 10.27 -7.20 19.88
N VAL A 199 10.63 -6.24 19.03
CA VAL A 199 10.03 -6.12 17.69
C VAL A 199 10.65 -7.14 16.74
N ILE A 200 9.79 -7.87 16.02
CA ILE A 200 10.15 -8.95 15.10
C ILE A 200 9.53 -8.65 13.75
N ALA A 201 10.36 -8.58 12.71
CA ALA A 201 9.89 -8.41 11.34
C ALA A 201 9.38 -9.75 10.78
N LEU A 202 8.11 -9.79 10.35
CA LEU A 202 7.47 -10.94 9.73
C LEU A 202 6.58 -10.49 8.57
N ALA A 203 6.56 -11.26 7.50
CA ALA A 203 5.64 -11.03 6.39
C ALA A 203 4.17 -11.23 6.81
N PRO A 204 3.20 -10.54 6.19
CA PRO A 204 1.78 -10.68 6.53
C PRO A 204 1.26 -12.12 6.50
N THR A 205 1.76 -12.95 5.59
CA THR A 205 1.39 -14.37 5.44
C THR A 205 1.87 -15.26 6.61
N GLU A 206 2.79 -14.78 7.43
CA GLU A 206 3.36 -15.52 8.57
C GLU A 206 2.67 -15.19 9.90
N LEU A 207 1.84 -14.14 9.96
CA LEU A 207 1.32 -13.58 11.21
C LEU A 207 0.46 -14.56 11.98
N TYR A 208 -0.59 -15.10 11.35
CA TYR A 208 -1.48 -16.07 11.98
C TYR A 208 -0.69 -17.24 12.58
N GLY A 209 0.10 -17.91 11.75
CA GLY A 209 0.85 -19.07 12.21
C GLY A 209 1.92 -18.77 13.26
N SER A 210 2.50 -17.56 13.26
CA SER A 210 3.50 -17.16 14.25
C SER A 210 2.87 -16.83 15.61
N MET A 211 1.70 -16.19 15.59
CA MET A 211 0.95 -15.86 16.79
C MET A 211 0.31 -17.13 17.41
N ASP A 212 -0.34 -17.96 16.60
CA ASP A 212 -0.94 -19.24 17.04
C ASP A 212 0.08 -20.18 17.73
N ARG A 213 1.33 -20.20 17.23
CA ARG A 213 2.42 -20.99 17.84
C ARG A 213 3.16 -20.29 18.98
N GLY A 214 2.80 -19.05 19.34
CA GLY A 214 3.45 -18.26 20.39
C GLY A 214 4.89 -17.81 20.05
N LEU A 215 5.24 -17.73 18.77
CA LEU A 215 6.49 -17.14 18.33
C LEU A 215 6.49 -15.62 18.52
N ILE A 216 5.33 -15.00 18.34
CA ILE A 216 5.02 -13.64 18.72
C ILE A 216 3.82 -13.61 19.68
N ASP A 217 3.76 -12.60 20.54
CA ASP A 217 2.69 -12.37 21.51
C ASP A 217 1.64 -11.41 20.94
N ALA A 218 2.03 -10.54 19.99
CA ALA A 218 1.19 -9.49 19.44
C ALA A 218 1.57 -9.13 17.99
N VAL A 219 0.62 -8.56 17.26
CA VAL A 219 0.78 -8.01 15.92
C VAL A 219 0.48 -6.52 15.97
N TYR A 220 1.43 -5.70 15.52
CA TYR A 220 1.33 -4.26 15.29
C TYR A 220 1.65 -3.92 13.83
N GLY A 221 1.25 -2.72 13.37
CA GLY A 221 1.50 -2.28 12.00
C GLY A 221 0.59 -2.94 10.97
N VAL A 222 -0.59 -3.38 11.42
CA VAL A 222 -1.74 -3.77 10.59
C VAL A 222 -2.91 -2.89 11.03
N GLN A 223 -3.56 -2.26 10.06
CA GLN A 223 -4.73 -1.42 10.32
C GLN A 223 -5.86 -2.26 10.93
N PHE A 224 -6.63 -1.66 11.85
CA PHE A 224 -7.69 -2.35 12.59
C PHE A 224 -8.70 -3.07 11.67
N GLY A 225 -9.17 -2.38 10.63
CA GLY A 225 -10.11 -2.94 9.66
C GLY A 225 -9.60 -4.13 8.84
N ALA A 226 -8.26 -4.33 8.79
CA ALA A 226 -7.66 -5.43 8.05
C ALA A 226 -7.32 -6.66 8.91
N LEU A 227 -7.34 -6.56 10.24
CA LEU A 227 -7.02 -7.67 11.14
C LEU A 227 -7.84 -8.93 10.84
N PRO A 228 -9.18 -8.86 10.59
CA PRO A 228 -9.98 -10.03 10.23
C PRO A 228 -9.60 -10.67 8.90
N SER A 229 -9.09 -9.91 7.93
CA SER A 229 -8.64 -10.49 6.65
C SER A 229 -7.43 -11.42 6.82
N LEU A 230 -6.72 -11.28 7.94
CA LEU A 230 -5.60 -12.12 8.36
C LEU A 230 -6.03 -13.17 9.42
N LYS A 231 -7.32 -13.26 9.72
CA LYS A 231 -7.93 -14.17 10.71
C LYS A 231 -7.40 -13.98 12.14
N LEU A 232 -6.96 -12.77 12.46
CA LEU A 232 -6.39 -12.48 13.77
C LEU A 232 -7.47 -12.45 14.86
N GLU A 233 -8.74 -12.24 14.51
CA GLU A 233 -9.88 -12.36 15.42
C GLU A 233 -10.07 -13.80 15.97
N GLU A 234 -9.59 -14.82 15.24
CA GLU A 234 -9.70 -16.21 15.65
C GLU A 234 -8.71 -16.58 16.78
N ILE A 235 -7.62 -15.82 16.92
CA ILE A 235 -6.47 -16.17 17.76
C ILE A 235 -6.03 -15.05 18.72
N SER A 236 -6.69 -13.88 18.71
CA SER A 236 -6.37 -12.76 19.60
C SER A 236 -7.35 -12.70 20.77
N ASP A 237 -6.84 -12.67 22.00
CA ASP A 237 -7.65 -12.42 23.18
C ASP A 237 -7.99 -10.93 23.35
N TYR A 238 -7.12 -10.04 22.86
CA TYR A 238 -7.20 -8.59 23.02
C TYR A 238 -6.90 -7.86 21.71
N VAL A 239 -7.58 -6.73 21.48
CA VAL A 239 -7.18 -5.73 20.50
C VAL A 239 -7.14 -4.37 21.19
N VAL A 240 -5.96 -3.75 21.18
CA VAL A 240 -5.69 -2.52 21.92
C VAL A 240 -5.31 -1.41 20.95
N ASP A 241 -5.99 -0.27 21.05
CA ASP A 241 -5.54 0.98 20.44
C ASP A 241 -4.57 1.69 21.40
N ALA A 242 -3.32 1.76 21.03
CA ALA A 242 -2.27 2.46 21.77
C ALA A 242 -2.14 3.94 21.37
N SER A 243 -3.09 4.47 20.59
CA SER A 243 -3.13 5.85 20.09
C SER A 243 -1.82 6.27 19.38
N THR A 244 -1.27 5.34 18.60
CA THR A 244 -0.04 5.61 17.82
C THR A 244 -0.33 6.32 16.50
N GLY A 245 -1.59 6.57 16.17
CA GLY A 245 -2.03 7.23 14.96
C GLY A 245 -2.19 6.28 13.77
N ALA A 246 -2.66 6.82 12.66
CA ALA A 246 -2.62 6.17 11.35
C ALA A 246 -1.18 6.17 10.84
N GLN A 247 -0.79 5.09 10.16
CA GLN A 247 0.59 4.91 9.73
C GLN A 247 0.63 4.25 8.37
N THR A 248 1.79 4.36 7.70
CA THR A 248 2.06 3.72 6.42
C THR A 248 1.18 4.29 5.30
N ALA A 249 1.48 5.51 4.85
CA ALA A 249 0.94 5.98 3.59
C ALA A 249 1.57 5.21 2.43
N SER A 250 0.72 4.87 1.50
CA SER A 250 1.09 4.27 0.22
C SER A 250 0.44 5.09 -0.89
N THR A 251 0.94 4.99 -2.09
CA THR A 251 0.30 5.63 -3.23
C THR A 251 0.14 4.67 -4.39
N LEU A 252 -0.93 4.82 -5.12
CA LEU A 252 -1.01 4.31 -6.47
C LEU A 252 -0.08 5.15 -7.32
N ALA A 253 0.90 4.54 -7.99
CA ALA A 253 1.86 5.24 -8.82
C ALA A 253 1.94 4.60 -10.21
N MET A 254 2.24 5.43 -11.21
CA MET A 254 2.60 5.00 -12.57
C MET A 254 4.09 5.13 -12.79
N GLY A 255 4.65 4.26 -13.63
CA GLY A 255 5.96 4.51 -14.24
C GLY A 255 5.89 5.72 -15.18
N GLN A 256 6.91 6.59 -15.18
CA GLN A 256 6.94 7.80 -16.00
C GLN A 256 6.70 7.51 -17.49
N ALA A 257 7.31 6.45 -18.02
CA ALA A 257 7.12 6.07 -19.42
C ALA A 257 5.67 5.69 -19.76
N ALA A 258 4.96 5.03 -18.83
CA ALA A 258 3.55 4.70 -19.00
C ALA A 258 2.69 5.98 -18.97
N TRP A 259 2.97 6.88 -18.04
CA TRP A 259 2.30 8.18 -17.92
C TRP A 259 2.48 9.02 -19.19
N ASP A 260 3.71 9.11 -19.72
CA ASP A 260 4.02 9.88 -20.93
C ASP A 260 3.35 9.33 -22.20
N SER A 261 3.00 8.05 -22.19
CA SER A 261 2.30 7.41 -23.31
C SER A 261 0.80 7.74 -23.39
N LEU A 262 0.22 8.29 -22.31
CA LEU A 262 -1.18 8.68 -22.26
C LEU A 262 -1.43 9.99 -23.00
N THR A 263 -2.65 10.16 -23.55
CA THR A 263 -3.08 11.47 -24.08
C THR A 263 -3.36 12.46 -22.95
N ASP A 264 -3.44 13.75 -23.26
CA ASP A 264 -3.76 14.77 -22.27
C ASP A 264 -5.15 14.55 -21.65
N GLU A 265 -6.12 14.06 -22.44
CA GLU A 265 -7.46 13.73 -21.98
C GLU A 265 -7.45 12.54 -21.02
N GLN A 266 -6.64 11.51 -21.31
CA GLN A 266 -6.51 10.34 -20.43
C GLN A 266 -5.85 10.71 -19.11
N ARG A 267 -4.78 11.54 -19.16
CA ARG A 267 -4.15 12.05 -17.93
C ARG A 267 -5.12 12.86 -17.08
N ALA A 268 -5.88 13.76 -17.69
CA ALA A 268 -6.87 14.57 -16.97
C ALA A 268 -7.94 13.73 -16.27
N VAL A 269 -8.40 12.64 -16.87
CA VAL A 269 -9.36 11.73 -16.22
C VAL A 269 -8.72 11.03 -15.01
N ILE A 270 -7.49 10.54 -15.14
CA ILE A 270 -6.76 9.91 -14.03
C ILE A 270 -6.57 10.90 -12.87
N GLU A 271 -6.16 12.13 -13.16
CA GLU A 271 -6.00 13.19 -12.16
C GLU A 271 -7.32 13.53 -11.47
N GLU A 272 -8.41 13.68 -12.23
CA GLU A 272 -9.75 13.97 -11.67
C GLU A 272 -10.23 12.87 -10.71
N VAL A 273 -10.12 11.59 -11.11
CA VAL A 273 -10.52 10.46 -10.26
C VAL A 273 -9.59 10.34 -9.05
N SER A 274 -8.30 10.61 -9.21
CA SER A 274 -7.32 10.55 -8.14
C SER A 274 -7.56 11.61 -7.06
N ALA A 275 -8.09 12.77 -7.42
CA ALA A 275 -8.49 13.80 -6.47
C ALA A 275 -9.63 13.35 -5.53
N ASP A 276 -10.49 12.41 -5.98
CA ASP A 276 -11.56 11.83 -5.17
C ASP A 276 -11.07 10.67 -4.26
N ALA A 277 -9.87 10.14 -4.49
CA ALA A 277 -9.35 8.95 -3.81
C ALA A 277 -9.28 9.06 -2.28
N PRO A 278 -8.93 10.20 -1.63
CA PRO A 278 -8.96 10.32 -0.18
C PRO A 278 -10.34 10.02 0.42
N SER A 279 -11.41 10.50 -0.21
CA SER A 279 -12.80 10.24 0.22
C SER A 279 -13.23 8.80 -0.04
N MET A 280 -12.86 8.22 -1.19
CA MET A 280 -13.10 6.80 -1.49
C MET A 280 -12.43 5.91 -0.45
N TYR A 281 -11.17 6.22 -0.13
CA TYR A 281 -10.39 5.46 0.82
C TYR A 281 -10.94 5.58 2.24
N GLU A 282 -11.30 6.79 2.69
CA GLU A 282 -11.88 6.99 4.02
C GLU A 282 -13.18 6.19 4.19
N ALA A 283 -14.07 6.21 3.18
CA ALA A 283 -15.30 5.45 3.20
C ALA A 283 -15.04 3.92 3.26
N ALA A 284 -14.10 3.41 2.48
CA ALA A 284 -13.72 2.00 2.48
C ALA A 284 -13.07 1.59 3.82
N ASN A 285 -12.21 2.44 4.40
CA ASN A 285 -11.62 2.20 5.71
C ASN A 285 -12.68 2.12 6.81
N ARG A 286 -13.66 3.05 6.83
CA ARG A 286 -14.77 3.01 7.78
C ARG A 286 -15.59 1.73 7.67
N ALA A 287 -15.93 1.31 6.45
CA ALA A 287 -16.66 0.07 6.23
C ALA A 287 -15.88 -1.16 6.72
N ALA A 288 -14.57 -1.19 6.48
CA ALA A 288 -13.71 -2.26 6.97
C ALA A 288 -13.61 -2.29 8.51
N GLU A 289 -13.53 -1.13 9.16
CA GLU A 289 -13.53 -1.04 10.62
C GLU A 289 -14.87 -1.47 11.23
N GLU A 290 -16.00 -1.15 10.60
CA GLU A 290 -17.32 -1.64 11.04
C GLU A 290 -17.45 -3.16 10.92
N ALA A 291 -16.92 -3.75 9.85
CA ALA A 291 -16.85 -5.20 9.69
C ALA A 291 -15.94 -5.84 10.77
N ALA A 292 -14.80 -5.20 11.06
CA ALA A 292 -13.90 -5.65 12.11
C ALA A 292 -14.55 -5.58 13.50
N CYS A 293 -15.31 -4.52 13.83
CA CYS A 293 -16.09 -4.45 15.07
C CYS A 293 -17.00 -5.69 15.23
N THR A 294 -17.70 -6.06 14.15
CA THR A 294 -18.59 -7.22 14.16
C THR A 294 -17.80 -8.52 14.38
N ALA A 295 -16.71 -8.72 13.64
CA ALA A 295 -15.89 -9.93 13.76
C ALA A 295 -15.30 -10.11 15.16
N PHE A 296 -14.77 -9.04 15.76
CA PHE A 296 -14.22 -9.11 17.12
C PHE A 296 -15.29 -9.28 18.19
N ALA A 297 -16.49 -8.71 18.01
CA ALA A 297 -17.62 -8.96 18.90
C ALA A 297 -18.07 -10.44 18.85
N GLU A 298 -18.10 -11.04 17.66
CA GLU A 298 -18.48 -12.45 17.47
C GLU A 298 -17.42 -13.42 18.01
N SER A 299 -16.14 -13.10 17.91
CA SER A 299 -15.04 -13.90 18.45
C SER A 299 -14.93 -13.81 19.99
N GLY A 300 -15.47 -12.76 20.59
CA GLY A 300 -15.35 -12.47 22.01
C GLY A 300 -14.02 -11.84 22.41
N THR A 301 -13.25 -11.33 21.45
CA THR A 301 -12.01 -10.59 21.68
C THR A 301 -12.29 -9.29 22.43
N GLU A 302 -11.51 -8.99 23.47
CA GLU A 302 -11.65 -7.77 24.25
C GLU A 302 -11.03 -6.57 23.51
N LEU A 303 -11.83 -5.53 23.27
CA LEU A 303 -11.37 -4.27 22.67
C LEU A 303 -11.08 -3.24 23.75
N SER A 304 -9.98 -2.50 23.64
CA SER A 304 -9.65 -1.42 24.58
C SER A 304 -8.85 -0.30 23.90
N VAL A 305 -8.92 0.88 24.52
CA VAL A 305 -8.06 2.04 24.19
C VAL A 305 -7.18 2.30 25.38
N LEU A 306 -5.88 2.44 25.15
CA LEU A 306 -4.92 2.71 26.21
C LEU A 306 -5.23 4.08 26.86
N ALA A 307 -5.21 4.14 28.19
CA ALA A 307 -5.47 5.40 28.90
C ALA A 307 -4.47 6.49 28.48
N GLY A 308 -4.93 7.72 28.31
CA GLY A 308 -4.09 8.84 27.84
C GLY A 308 -2.80 9.02 28.62
N ALA A 309 -2.81 8.80 29.95
CA ALA A 309 -1.59 8.85 30.76
C ALA A 309 -0.58 7.75 30.43
N GLU A 310 -1.03 6.60 29.92
CA GLU A 310 -0.15 5.51 29.45
C GLU A 310 0.35 5.78 28.03
N VAL A 311 -0.49 6.37 27.16
CA VAL A 311 -0.07 6.86 25.83
C VAL A 311 1.05 7.89 25.96
N GLU A 312 0.93 8.85 26.89
CA GLU A 312 2.00 9.84 27.13
C GLU A 312 3.32 9.22 27.60
N LYS A 313 3.27 8.10 28.34
CA LYS A 313 4.49 7.37 28.69
C LYS A 313 5.13 6.67 27.49
N LEU A 314 4.30 6.07 26.61
CA LEU A 314 4.78 5.47 25.35
C LEU A 314 5.42 6.55 24.46
N ARG A 315 4.74 7.68 24.33
CA ARG A 315 5.21 8.84 23.55
C ARG A 315 6.55 9.34 24.08
N ALA A 316 6.63 9.62 25.37
CA ALA A 316 7.85 10.17 26.01
C ALA A 316 9.08 9.25 25.87
N ALA A 317 8.88 7.94 25.77
CA ALA A 317 9.99 6.99 25.58
C ALA A 317 10.36 6.76 24.11
N GLY A 318 9.40 6.87 23.18
CA GLY A 318 9.58 6.38 21.81
C GLY A 318 9.52 7.44 20.72
N GLN A 319 8.82 8.57 20.92
CA GLN A 319 8.58 9.52 19.83
C GLN A 319 9.88 10.17 19.34
N ASP A 320 10.69 10.74 20.26
CA ASP A 320 11.91 11.45 19.88
C ASP A 320 12.91 10.53 19.18
N VAL A 321 13.03 9.28 19.62
CA VAL A 321 13.92 8.28 18.98
C VAL A 321 13.52 8.04 17.52
N VAL A 322 12.23 7.98 17.23
CA VAL A 322 11.73 7.75 15.87
C VAL A 322 11.86 9.02 15.02
N VAL A 323 11.51 10.18 15.59
CA VAL A 323 11.60 11.47 14.91
C VAL A 323 13.05 11.82 14.58
N ASP A 324 13.97 11.69 15.53
CA ASP A 324 15.40 11.97 15.31
C ASP A 324 15.98 11.04 14.25
N GLY A 325 15.58 9.77 14.25
CA GLY A 325 15.98 8.81 13.22
C GLY A 325 15.49 9.20 11.83
N TRP A 326 14.25 9.67 11.72
CA TRP A 326 13.69 10.15 10.45
C TRP A 326 14.36 11.45 10.01
N LEU A 327 14.58 12.42 10.89
CA LEU A 327 15.28 13.66 10.57
C LEU A 327 16.68 13.40 10.03
N ALA A 328 17.41 12.44 10.60
CA ALA A 328 18.73 12.07 10.10
C ALA A 328 18.68 11.45 8.69
N GLU A 329 17.67 10.64 8.39
CA GLU A 329 17.47 10.07 7.05
C GLU A 329 17.14 11.15 6.01
N VAL A 330 16.29 12.12 6.37
CA VAL A 330 15.93 13.25 5.50
C VAL A 330 17.13 14.17 5.26
N GLU A 331 17.95 14.44 6.31
CA GLU A 331 19.20 15.20 6.16
C GLU A 331 20.21 14.47 5.27
N GLU A 332 20.34 13.14 5.39
CA GLU A 332 21.19 12.33 4.51
C GLU A 332 20.72 12.39 3.04
N ALA A 333 19.41 12.48 2.81
CA ALA A 333 18.82 12.70 1.49
C ALA A 333 19.00 14.14 0.97
N GLY A 334 19.45 15.08 1.81
CA GLY A 334 19.77 16.46 1.43
C GLY A 334 18.65 17.48 1.66
N HIS A 335 17.60 17.11 2.41
CA HIS A 335 16.43 17.94 2.65
C HIS A 335 16.35 18.44 4.11
N ASP A 336 15.55 19.48 4.38
CA ASP A 336 15.24 19.99 5.73
C ASP A 336 14.00 19.27 6.29
N GLY A 337 14.21 18.17 7.00
CA GLY A 337 13.12 17.38 7.57
C GLY A 337 12.28 18.13 8.61
N ALA A 338 12.84 19.08 9.34
CA ALA A 338 12.09 19.86 10.32
C ALA A 338 11.11 20.82 9.62
N ALA A 339 11.57 21.54 8.59
CA ALA A 339 10.72 22.41 7.79
C ALA A 339 9.64 21.62 7.03
N PHE A 340 10.01 20.48 6.43
CA PHE A 340 9.05 19.64 5.73
C PHE A 340 7.96 19.10 6.68
N ARG A 341 8.35 18.69 7.90
CA ARG A 341 7.37 18.23 8.89
C ARG A 341 6.37 19.33 9.28
N GLU A 342 6.82 20.56 9.47
CA GLU A 342 5.91 21.70 9.74
C GLU A 342 4.93 21.90 8.59
N THR A 343 5.40 21.81 7.35
CA THR A 343 4.57 21.90 6.14
C THR A 343 3.55 20.75 6.08
N TYR A 344 3.98 19.53 6.35
CA TYR A 344 3.12 18.35 6.40
C TYR A 344 2.04 18.46 7.49
N ASP A 345 2.43 18.81 8.71
CA ASP A 345 1.49 18.95 9.83
C ASP A 345 0.42 20.02 9.53
N ALA A 346 0.82 21.14 8.92
CA ALA A 346 -0.10 22.22 8.51
C ALA A 346 -1.06 21.76 7.38
N ALA A 347 -0.56 20.99 6.40
CA ALA A 347 -1.40 20.45 5.33
C ALA A 347 -2.43 19.45 5.86
N VAL A 348 -2.05 18.57 6.78
CA VAL A 348 -2.95 17.62 7.44
C VAL A 348 -4.01 18.35 8.27
N GLU A 349 -3.64 19.39 9.04
CA GLU A 349 -4.58 20.20 9.80
C GLU A 349 -5.59 20.90 8.88
N ALA A 350 -5.14 21.46 7.76
CA ALA A 350 -6.01 22.10 6.79
C ALA A 350 -7.01 21.11 6.17
N ALA A 351 -6.53 19.94 5.75
CA ALA A 351 -7.37 18.90 5.14
C ALA A 351 -8.37 18.26 6.14
N ALA A 352 -8.09 18.29 7.45
CA ALA A 352 -8.96 17.71 8.47
C ALA A 352 -10.37 18.33 8.50
N ALA A 353 -10.52 19.56 7.98
CA ALA A 353 -11.84 20.21 7.89
C ALA A 353 -12.82 19.46 6.96
N ASP A 354 -12.31 18.78 5.94
CA ASP A 354 -13.10 17.98 4.99
C ASP A 354 -13.42 16.57 5.53
N PHE A 355 -12.72 16.15 6.59
CA PHE A 355 -12.87 14.84 7.24
C PHE A 355 -13.10 14.98 8.76
N PRO A 356 -14.18 15.64 9.22
CA PRO A 356 -14.34 16.08 10.61
C PRO A 356 -14.40 14.93 11.64
N ASP A 357 -14.80 13.72 11.23
CA ASP A 357 -14.89 12.56 12.12
C ASP A 357 -13.73 11.57 11.94
N GLY A 358 -12.68 11.96 11.20
CA GLY A 358 -11.59 11.08 10.79
C GLY A 358 -10.66 10.68 11.93
N ASP A 359 -10.54 11.48 12.99
CA ASP A 359 -9.52 11.27 14.03
C ASP A 359 -9.89 10.20 15.08
N GLU A 360 -11.17 9.79 15.17
CA GLU A 360 -11.58 8.71 16.05
C GLU A 360 -11.10 7.34 15.51
N SER A 361 -10.41 6.57 16.33
CA SER A 361 -9.90 5.25 15.90
C SER A 361 -11.03 4.22 15.72
N GLY A 362 -10.80 3.21 14.88
CA GLY A 362 -11.76 2.13 14.68
C GLY A 362 -12.13 1.41 15.96
N VAL A 363 -11.18 1.16 16.86
CA VAL A 363 -11.41 0.53 18.17
C VAL A 363 -12.31 1.42 19.04
N ALA A 364 -12.04 2.73 19.10
CA ALA A 364 -12.86 3.66 19.86
C ALA A 364 -14.29 3.72 19.33
N ARG A 365 -14.48 3.74 18.00
CA ARG A 365 -15.81 3.66 17.38
C ARG A 365 -16.56 2.38 17.71
N CYS A 366 -15.88 1.23 17.78
CA CYS A 366 -16.51 -0.03 18.23
C CYS A 366 -17.02 0.09 19.66
N LEU A 367 -16.19 0.60 20.57
CA LEU A 367 -16.54 0.75 21.99
C LEU A 367 -17.69 1.73 22.21
N ALA A 368 -17.82 2.75 21.37
CA ALA A 368 -18.93 3.73 21.45
C ALA A 368 -20.29 3.14 21.01
N LYS A 369 -20.29 2.04 20.23
CA LYS A 369 -21.52 1.39 19.73
C LYS A 369 -22.05 0.29 20.71
N GLY A 370 -21.22 -0.24 21.59
CA GLY A 370 -21.54 -1.32 22.54
C GLY A 370 -21.83 -0.80 23.91
#